data_1f68b3943c00efa68ae2f0f57994a945
#
_entry.id   1f68b3943c00efa68ae2f0f57994a945
#
_cell.length_a   1.000
_cell.length_b   1.000
_cell.length_c   1.000
_cell.angle_alpha   90.00
_cell.angle_beta   90.00
_cell.angle_gamma   90.00
#
_symmetry.space_group_name_H-M   'P 1'
#
loop_
_entity.id
_entity.type
_entity.pdbx_description
1 polymer ?
#
loop_
_entity_poly.entity_id
_entity_poly.type
_entity_poly.pdbx_seq_one_letter_code
_entity_poly.pdbx_strand_id
1 'polypeptide(L)'
;MAEGVASGPAADSTDIANELIEFANDKLETGTDPTVIAAALRHAAGNFTAFAYRENAEPLDLDGLMEEFERFLTYYDEHHRGSGR
;
A
#
# COMPACT_ATOMS: atom_id res chain seq x y z
N MET A 1 -8.45 -22.72 -5.03
CA MET A 1 -8.30 -22.45 -5.07
C MET A 1 -8.00 -22.12 -5.19
N ALA A 2 -7.85 -21.93 -5.02
CA ALA A 2 -7.43 -21.48 -5.06
C ALA A 2 -7.06 -21.10 -5.23
N GLU A 3 -7.04 -20.86 -5.28
CA GLU A 3 -6.66 -20.42 -5.35
C GLU A 3 -6.13 -19.90 -5.23
N GLY A 4 -6.20 -19.69 -5.08
CA GLY A 4 -5.75 -19.06 -4.97
C GLY A 4 -5.03 -18.81 -4.57
N VAL A 5 -4.81 -18.95 -4.35
CA VAL A 5 -4.02 -18.75 -4.10
C VAL A 5 -3.15 -18.83 -4.27
N ALA A 6 -3.19 -19.25 -4.46
CA ALA A 6 -2.12 -19.31 -4.57
C ALA A 6 -1.02 -18.74 -4.92
N SER A 7 -0.97 -17.93 -5.27
CA SER A 7 0.20 -17.14 -5.48
C SER A 7 0.98 -16.99 -4.21
N GLY A 8 2.26 -16.69 -4.32
CA GLY A 8 3.09 -16.49 -3.16
C GLY A 8 2.76 -15.20 -2.44
N PRO A 9 3.21 -15.06 -1.20
CA PRO A 9 2.91 -13.86 -0.42
C PRO A 9 3.34 -12.57 -1.09
N ALA A 10 4.49 -12.56 -1.74
CA ALA A 10 4.96 -11.33 -2.38
C ALA A 10 4.06 -10.96 -3.56
N ALA A 11 3.66 -11.95 -4.34
CA ALA A 11 2.76 -11.70 -5.47
C ALA A 11 1.40 -11.25 -4.95
N ASP A 12 0.94 -11.87 -3.88
CA ASP A 12 -0.33 -11.49 -3.29
C ASP A 12 -0.31 -10.04 -2.82
N SER A 13 0.80 -9.63 -2.23
CA SER A 13 0.92 -8.27 -1.75
C SER A 13 0.80 -7.28 -2.90
N THR A 14 1.45 -7.55 -4.01
CA THR A 14 1.38 -6.67 -5.16
C THR A 14 -0.03 -6.63 -5.74
N ASP A 15 -0.67 -7.78 -5.82
CA ASP A 15 -2.03 -7.85 -6.36
C ASP A 15 -2.99 -7.05 -5.49
N ILE A 16 -2.89 -7.21 -4.18
CA ILE A 16 -3.76 -6.49 -3.27
C ILE A 16 -3.48 -4.99 -3.33
N ALA A 17 -2.21 -4.63 -3.43
CA ALA A 17 -1.87 -3.21 -3.55
C ALA A 17 -2.50 -2.61 -4.79
N ASN A 18 -2.49 -3.35 -5.91
CA ASN A 18 -3.11 -2.87 -7.13
C ASN A 18 -4.61 -2.70 -6.97
N GLU A 19 -5.26 -3.61 -6.25
CA GLU A 19 -6.69 -3.47 -5.98
C GLU A 19 -6.96 -2.21 -5.15
N LEU A 20 -6.10 -1.93 -4.19
CA LEU A 20 -6.27 -0.73 -3.37
C LEU A 20 -6.10 0.53 -4.22
N ILE A 21 -5.17 0.49 -5.17
CA ILE A 21 -4.97 1.62 -6.06
C ILE A 21 -6.21 1.82 -6.96
N GLU A 22 -6.81 0.73 -7.42
CA GLU A 22 -8.04 0.84 -8.21
C GLU A 22 -9.14 1.49 -7.40
N PHE A 23 -9.27 1.09 -6.14
CA PHE A 23 -10.24 1.72 -5.26
C PHE A 23 -9.96 3.21 -5.10
N ALA A 24 -8.69 3.55 -4.91
CA ALA A 24 -8.30 4.95 -4.77
C ALA A 24 -8.63 5.73 -6.04
N ASN A 25 -8.39 5.14 -7.21
CA ASN A 25 -8.69 5.80 -8.48
C ASN A 25 -10.19 6.05 -8.63
N ASP A 26 -11.02 5.12 -8.17
CA ASP A 26 -12.46 5.34 -8.19
C ASP A 26 -12.85 6.56 -7.37
N LYS A 27 -12.22 6.71 -6.19
CA LYS A 27 -12.49 7.88 -5.36
C LYS A 27 -12.03 9.16 -6.05
N LEU A 28 -10.90 9.10 -6.73
CA LEU A 28 -10.39 10.24 -7.45
C LEU A 28 -11.39 10.66 -8.54
N GLU A 29 -11.94 9.70 -9.25
CA GLU A 29 -12.89 9.99 -10.32
C GLU A 29 -14.18 10.60 -9.80
N THR A 30 -14.54 10.32 -8.56
CA THR A 30 -15.74 10.91 -7.98
C THR A 30 -15.47 12.27 -7.35
N GLY A 31 -14.26 12.77 -7.48
CA GLY A 31 -13.96 14.14 -7.05
C GLY A 31 -13.26 14.26 -5.71
N THR A 32 -12.87 13.16 -5.10
CA THR A 32 -12.15 13.25 -3.83
C THR A 32 -10.73 13.76 -4.07
N ASP A 33 -10.29 14.67 -3.21
CA ASP A 33 -8.96 15.24 -3.31
C ASP A 33 -7.90 14.16 -3.18
N PRO A 34 -6.92 14.11 -4.11
CA PRO A 34 -5.89 13.06 -4.03
C PRO A 34 -5.09 13.06 -2.73
N THR A 35 -4.88 14.21 -2.10
CA THR A 35 -4.16 14.21 -0.83
C THR A 35 -4.97 13.59 0.29
N VAL A 36 -6.30 13.71 0.23
CA VAL A 36 -7.17 13.05 1.19
C VAL A 36 -7.11 11.53 1.00
N ILE A 37 -7.14 11.11 -0.27
CA ILE A 37 -7.04 9.67 -0.56
C ILE A 37 -5.72 9.12 -0.05
N ALA A 38 -4.62 9.83 -0.31
CA ALA A 38 -3.31 9.39 0.16
C ALA A 38 -3.27 9.27 1.68
N ALA A 39 -3.85 10.25 2.38
CA ALA A 39 -3.89 10.18 3.84
C ALA A 39 -4.70 9.00 4.32
N ALA A 40 -5.80 8.70 3.65
CA ALA A 40 -6.64 7.56 4.02
C ALA A 40 -5.90 6.25 3.85
N LEU A 41 -5.13 6.14 2.77
CA LEU A 41 -4.33 4.92 2.55
C LEU A 41 -3.27 4.75 3.63
N ARG A 42 -2.62 5.84 4.03
CA ARG A 42 -1.63 5.76 5.11
C ARG A 42 -2.29 5.36 6.42
N HIS A 43 -3.46 5.91 6.70
CA HIS A 43 -4.23 5.56 7.89
C HIS A 43 -4.54 4.07 7.90
N ALA A 44 -5.07 3.58 6.79
CA ALA A 44 -5.42 2.17 6.68
C ALA A 44 -4.20 1.28 6.81
N ALA A 45 -3.10 1.69 6.17
CA ALA A 45 -1.87 0.91 6.23
C ALA A 45 -1.34 0.83 7.65
N GLY A 46 -1.36 1.95 8.38
CA GLY A 46 -0.90 1.95 9.76
C GLY A 46 -1.74 1.04 10.63
N ASN A 47 -3.05 1.16 10.48
CA ASN A 47 -3.97 0.36 11.28
C ASN A 47 -3.75 -1.14 11.03
N PHE A 48 -3.75 -1.52 9.77
CA PHE A 48 -3.66 -2.94 9.45
C PHE A 48 -2.27 -3.51 9.73
N THR A 49 -1.23 -2.70 9.51
CA THR A 49 0.13 -3.15 9.81
C THR A 49 0.27 -3.46 11.30
N ALA A 50 -0.24 -2.58 12.16
CA ALA A 50 -0.17 -2.81 13.60
C ALA A 50 -0.93 -4.08 13.96
N PHE A 51 -2.10 -4.27 13.35
CA PHE A 51 -2.89 -5.48 13.57
C PHE A 51 -2.11 -6.74 13.18
N ALA A 52 -1.47 -6.69 12.01
CA ALA A 52 -0.76 -7.87 11.50
C ALA A 52 0.40 -8.27 12.42
N TYR A 53 1.14 -7.28 12.92
CA TYR A 53 2.24 -7.59 13.83
C TYR A 53 1.73 -8.21 15.12
N ARG A 54 0.59 -7.72 15.62
CA ARG A 54 -0.02 -8.30 16.80
C ARG A 54 -0.45 -9.74 16.56
N GLU A 55 -1.08 -9.98 15.40
CA GLU A 55 -1.52 -11.34 15.06
C GLU A 55 -0.36 -12.31 15.01
N ASN A 56 0.78 -11.86 14.52
CA ASN A 56 1.95 -12.72 14.42
C ASN A 56 2.80 -12.73 15.68
N ALA A 57 2.38 -12.01 16.70
CA ALA A 57 3.11 -11.92 17.98
C ALA A 57 4.54 -11.41 17.75
N GLU A 58 4.68 -10.45 16.86
CA GLU A 58 5.98 -9.87 16.53
C GLU A 58 6.06 -8.43 17.01
N PRO A 59 7.23 -7.99 17.50
CA PRO A 59 7.38 -6.59 17.84
C PRO A 59 7.36 -5.73 16.59
N LEU A 60 6.78 -4.56 16.71
CA LEU A 60 6.66 -3.64 15.58
C LEU A 60 8.05 -3.10 15.22
N ASP A 61 8.43 -3.26 13.96
CA ASP A 61 9.72 -2.78 13.46
C ASP A 61 9.52 -1.44 12.77
N LEU A 62 9.46 -0.38 13.57
CA LEU A 62 9.19 0.94 13.02
C LEU A 62 10.25 1.40 12.04
N ASP A 63 11.51 1.22 12.39
CA ASP A 63 12.60 1.68 11.52
C ASP A 63 12.57 0.96 10.18
N GLY A 64 12.39 -0.36 10.21
CA GLY A 64 12.32 -1.13 8.97
C GLY A 64 11.14 -0.75 8.11
N LEU A 65 9.99 -0.55 8.76
CA LEU A 65 8.79 -0.16 8.04
C LEU A 65 8.93 1.22 7.40
N MET A 66 9.54 2.16 8.13
CA MET A 66 9.73 3.49 7.59
C MET A 66 10.72 3.50 6.44
N GLU A 67 11.78 2.70 6.54
CA GLU A 67 12.73 2.58 5.44
C GLU A 67 12.08 2.00 4.20
N GLU A 68 11.25 0.99 4.40
CA GLU A 68 10.54 0.39 3.27
C GLU A 68 9.62 1.41 2.61
N PHE A 69 8.90 2.16 3.43
CA PHE A 69 7.98 3.16 2.89
C PHE A 69 8.73 4.25 2.13
N GLU A 70 9.89 4.64 2.64
CA GLU A 70 10.71 5.62 1.95
C GLU A 70 11.13 5.11 0.58
N ARG A 71 11.51 3.84 0.49
CA ARG A 71 11.87 3.26 -0.80
C ARG A 71 10.69 3.25 -1.76
N PHE A 72 9.51 2.91 -1.26
CA PHE A 72 8.30 2.96 -2.10
C PHE A 72 8.05 4.38 -2.58
N LEU A 73 8.13 5.35 -1.69
CA LEU A 73 7.88 6.73 -2.06
C LEU A 73 8.85 7.21 -3.13
N THR A 74 10.12 6.91 -2.94
CA THR A 74 11.13 7.33 -3.90
C THR A 74 10.91 6.68 -5.26
N TYR A 75 10.64 5.38 -5.24
CA TYR A 75 10.43 4.64 -6.47
C TYR A 75 9.24 5.18 -7.24
N TYR A 76 8.11 5.35 -6.55
CA TYR A 76 6.90 5.78 -7.24
C TYR A 76 6.93 7.26 -7.60
N ASP A 77 7.58 8.07 -6.79
CA ASP A 77 7.77 9.47 -7.15
C ASP A 77 8.51 9.58 -8.48
N GLU A 78 9.59 8.83 -8.62
CA GLU A 78 10.34 8.85 -9.86
C GLU A 78 9.54 8.30 -11.03
N HIS A 79 8.79 7.24 -10.75
CA HIS A 79 7.95 6.64 -11.78
C HIS A 79 6.92 7.62 -12.30
N HIS A 80 6.25 8.33 -11.39
CA HIS A 80 5.22 9.28 -11.80
C HIS A 80 5.80 10.51 -12.48
N ARG A 81 6.97 10.94 -12.05
CA ARG A 81 7.62 12.04 -12.72
C ARG A 81 7.99 11.68 -14.14
N GLY A 82 8.53 10.49 -14.31
CA GLY A 82 8.95 10.05 -15.65
C GLY A 82 7.79 9.90 -16.58
N SER A 83 6.65 9.39 -16.09
CA SER A 83 5.50 9.16 -16.95
C SER A 83 4.54 10.34 -16.96
N GLY A 84 4.69 11.25 -16.06
CA GLY A 84 3.80 12.40 -15.98
C GLY A 84 4.08 13.46 -17.00
N ARG A 85 5.06 13.22 -17.81
CA ARG A 85 5.44 14.23 -18.76
C ARG A 85 4.75 14.10 -20.06
#